data_1fbf67dc14016549dccbd93c4c8b62d1
#
_entry.id   1fbf67dc14016549dccbd93c4c8b62d1
#
_cell.length_a   1.000
_cell.length_b   1.000
_cell.length_c   1.000
_cell.angle_alpha   90.00
_cell.angle_beta   90.00
_cell.angle_gamma   90.00
#
_symmetry.space_group_name_H-M   'P 1'
#
loop_
_entity.id
_entity.type
_entity.pdbx_description
1 polymer ?
#
loop_
_entity_poly.entity_id
_entity_poly.type
_entity_poly.pdbx_seq_one_letter_code
_entity_poly.pdbx_strand_id
1 'polypeptide(L)'
;MPQFMVFATDHPPHSMPIRDAAREAHRKYVLDNDSRITLAGVLLDDDGNQCGSVYSFSAANAAEVQAWLDAEPFVKEGVYADIQIARWHPVLNRLRPS
;
A
#
# COMPACT_ATOMS: atom_id res chain seq x y z
N MET A 1 -19.04 4.00 0.73
CA MET A 1 -18.39 2.77 0.23
C MET A 1 -17.67 2.07 1.34
N PRO A 2 -17.61 0.72 1.31
CA PRO A 2 -16.76 -0.01 2.25
C PRO A 2 -15.30 0.42 2.14
N GLN A 3 -14.57 0.26 3.24
CA GLN A 3 -13.15 0.51 3.27
C GLN A 3 -12.37 -0.79 3.45
N PHE A 4 -11.19 -0.83 2.86
CA PHE A 4 -10.32 -2.00 2.89
C PHE A 4 -8.92 -1.56 3.27
N MET A 5 -8.31 -2.31 4.18
CA MET A 5 -6.94 -2.14 4.59
C MET A 5 -6.06 -3.10 3.81
N VAL A 6 -4.97 -2.59 3.25
CA VAL A 6 -3.93 -3.42 2.65
C VAL A 6 -2.69 -3.33 3.53
N PHE A 7 -2.17 -4.47 3.92
CA PHE A 7 -0.96 -4.59 4.71
C PHE A 7 0.02 -5.46 3.94
N ALA A 8 1.06 -4.83 3.40
CA ALA A 8 2.04 -5.50 2.56
C ALA A 8 3.42 -5.45 3.23
N THR A 9 4.08 -6.59 3.34
CA THR A 9 5.41 -6.68 3.95
C THR A 9 6.43 -7.13 2.92
N ASP A 10 7.61 -6.50 2.95
CA ASP A 10 8.71 -6.81 2.06
C ASP A 10 9.32 -8.17 2.40
N HIS A 11 10.13 -8.70 1.49
CA HIS A 11 11.01 -9.84 1.80
C HIS A 11 11.98 -9.43 2.90
N PRO A 12 12.13 -10.24 3.97
CA PRO A 12 13.03 -9.88 5.07
C PRO A 12 14.48 -9.73 4.64
N PRO A 13 15.22 -8.75 5.19
CA PRO A 13 14.77 -7.75 6.17
C PRO A 13 13.99 -6.60 5.54
N HIS A 14 14.16 -6.32 4.26
CA HIS A 14 13.46 -5.33 3.45
C HIS A 14 13.80 -5.55 1.97
N SER A 15 13.08 -4.89 1.08
CA SER A 15 13.30 -4.93 -0.37
C SER A 15 13.78 -3.59 -0.93
N MET A 16 14.61 -2.87 -0.18
CA MET A 16 15.05 -1.51 -0.56
C MET A 16 15.65 -1.43 -1.96
N PRO A 17 16.54 -2.36 -2.40
CA PRO A 17 17.05 -2.29 -3.78
C PRO A 17 15.96 -2.35 -4.85
N ILE A 18 14.94 -3.20 -4.64
CA ILE A 18 13.82 -3.31 -5.58
C ILE A 18 12.94 -2.06 -5.49
N ARG A 19 12.69 -1.57 -4.27
CA ARG A 19 11.95 -0.34 -4.06
C ARG A 19 12.60 0.84 -4.76
N ASP A 20 13.92 0.98 -4.64
CA ASP A 20 14.65 2.08 -5.27
C ASP A 20 14.56 2.00 -6.80
N ALA A 21 14.69 0.81 -7.36
CA ALA A 21 14.62 0.61 -8.81
C ALA A 21 13.23 0.89 -9.39
N ALA A 22 12.17 0.57 -8.65
CA ALA A 22 10.79 0.72 -9.11
C ALA A 22 10.11 2.00 -8.60
N ARG A 23 10.80 2.83 -7.83
CA ARG A 23 10.20 3.96 -7.10
C ARG A 23 9.49 4.96 -8.00
N GLU A 24 10.09 5.35 -9.11
CA GLU A 24 9.47 6.32 -10.00
C GLU A 24 8.19 5.78 -10.64
N ALA A 25 8.24 4.53 -11.12
CA ALA A 25 7.06 3.88 -11.71
C ALA A 25 5.95 3.71 -10.67
N HIS A 26 6.30 3.32 -9.45
CA HIS A 26 5.35 3.21 -8.34
C HIS A 26 4.69 4.54 -8.02
N ARG A 27 5.50 5.59 -7.87
CA ARG A 27 4.98 6.92 -7.54
C ARG A 27 4.03 7.44 -8.61
N LYS A 28 4.40 7.26 -9.88
CA LYS A 28 3.54 7.67 -11.00
C LYS A 28 2.23 6.90 -11.00
N TYR A 29 2.28 5.58 -10.81
CA TYR A 29 1.08 4.76 -10.76
C TYR A 29 0.14 5.20 -9.63
N VAL A 30 0.68 5.41 -8.44
CA VAL A 30 -0.11 5.83 -7.27
C VAL A 30 -0.78 7.17 -7.54
N LEU A 31 -0.02 8.16 -8.03
CA LEU A 31 -0.57 9.50 -8.31
C LEU A 31 -1.63 9.49 -9.42
N ASP A 32 -1.45 8.63 -10.42
CA ASP A 32 -2.40 8.53 -11.54
C ASP A 32 -3.65 7.73 -11.16
N ASN A 33 -3.61 6.95 -10.07
CA ASN A 33 -4.67 6.00 -9.70
C ASN A 33 -5.07 6.08 -8.22
N ASP A 34 -4.94 7.26 -7.60
CA ASP A 34 -5.13 7.41 -6.16
C ASP A 34 -6.56 7.73 -5.71
N SER A 35 -7.52 7.78 -6.65
CA SER A 35 -8.88 8.24 -6.35
C SER A 35 -9.58 7.43 -5.25
N ARG A 36 -9.17 6.19 -5.03
CA ARG A 36 -9.76 5.30 -4.01
C ARG A 36 -8.93 5.20 -2.74
N ILE A 37 -7.74 5.79 -2.72
CA ILE A 37 -6.86 5.75 -1.55
C ILE A 37 -7.29 6.83 -0.57
N THR A 38 -7.55 6.44 0.67
CA THR A 38 -7.92 7.37 1.73
C THR A 38 -6.74 7.66 2.66
N LEU A 39 -5.80 6.73 2.76
CA LEU A 39 -4.58 6.88 3.55
C LEU A 39 -3.55 5.90 3.00
N ALA A 40 -2.30 6.32 2.96
CA ALA A 40 -1.20 5.45 2.55
C ALA A 40 0.06 5.81 3.34
N GLY A 41 0.87 4.80 3.61
CA GLY A 41 2.12 4.99 4.32
C GLY A 41 3.03 3.79 4.15
N VAL A 42 4.22 3.89 4.73
CA VAL A 42 5.22 2.84 4.69
C VAL A 42 5.51 2.34 6.11
N LEU A 43 5.85 1.06 6.20
CA LEU A 43 6.37 0.48 7.42
C LEU A 43 7.88 0.71 7.44
N LEU A 44 8.41 1.05 8.60
CA LEU A 44 9.83 1.28 8.79
C LEU A 44 10.39 0.25 9.77
N ASP A 45 11.57 -0.27 9.49
CA ASP A 45 12.32 -1.06 10.46
C ASP A 45 13.04 -0.15 11.47
N ASP A 46 13.76 -0.75 12.40
CA ASP A 46 14.44 0.02 13.46
C ASP A 46 15.55 0.92 12.92
N ASP A 47 16.08 0.63 11.76
CA ASP A 47 17.10 1.43 11.09
C ASP A 47 16.52 2.51 10.17
N GLY A 48 15.19 2.59 10.08
CA GLY A 48 14.50 3.56 9.24
C GLY A 48 14.35 3.15 7.79
N ASN A 49 14.68 1.91 7.44
CA ASN A 49 14.47 1.41 6.08
C ASN A 49 13.00 1.07 5.87
N GLN A 50 12.49 1.36 4.68
CA GLN A 50 11.13 0.96 4.30
C GLN A 50 11.08 -0.56 4.15
N CYS A 51 10.19 -1.20 4.89
CA CYS A 51 10.05 -2.65 4.90
C CYS A 51 8.62 -3.14 4.67
N GLY A 52 7.73 -2.25 4.27
CA GLY A 52 6.35 -2.58 3.96
C GLY A 52 5.56 -1.36 3.54
N SER A 53 4.31 -1.58 3.20
CA SER A 53 3.38 -0.51 2.82
C SER A 53 2.01 -0.80 3.40
N VAL A 54 1.30 0.26 3.77
CA VAL A 54 -0.07 0.17 4.28
C VAL A 54 -0.94 1.14 3.50
N TYR A 55 -2.09 0.66 3.04
CA TYR A 55 -3.07 1.48 2.34
C TYR A 55 -4.44 1.30 2.96
N SER A 56 -5.22 2.36 2.95
CA SER A 56 -6.66 2.29 3.16
C SER A 56 -7.36 2.71 1.87
N PHE A 57 -8.26 1.87 1.38
CA PHE A 57 -9.00 2.10 0.15
C PHE A 57 -10.49 2.23 0.44
N SER A 58 -11.16 3.12 -0.29
CA SER A 58 -12.61 3.13 -0.41
C SER A 58 -12.97 2.44 -1.73
N ALA A 59 -13.61 1.29 -1.65
CA ALA A 59 -13.91 0.47 -2.84
C ALA A 59 -15.20 -0.32 -2.62
N ALA A 60 -15.82 -0.75 -3.71
CA ALA A 60 -17.06 -1.51 -3.64
C ALA A 60 -16.83 -2.91 -3.05
N ASN A 61 -15.67 -3.52 -3.32
CA ASN A 61 -15.35 -4.87 -2.87
C ASN A 61 -13.83 -5.09 -2.91
N ALA A 62 -13.40 -6.21 -2.36
CA ALA A 62 -11.97 -6.56 -2.31
C ALA A 62 -11.37 -6.81 -3.69
N ALA A 63 -12.18 -7.25 -4.66
CA ALA A 63 -11.70 -7.50 -6.01
C ALA A 63 -11.20 -6.22 -6.69
N GLU A 64 -11.83 -5.07 -6.42
CA GLU A 64 -11.34 -3.79 -6.93
C GLU A 64 -9.98 -3.42 -6.34
N VAL A 65 -9.77 -3.69 -5.06
CA VAL A 65 -8.49 -3.46 -4.40
C VAL A 65 -7.42 -4.38 -4.97
N GLN A 66 -7.76 -5.65 -5.18
CA GLN A 66 -6.83 -6.61 -5.77
C GLN A 66 -6.43 -6.20 -7.19
N ALA A 67 -7.38 -5.72 -8.00
CA ALA A 67 -7.09 -5.25 -9.35
C ALA A 67 -6.12 -4.06 -9.35
N TRP A 68 -6.30 -3.14 -8.40
CA TRP A 68 -5.38 -2.02 -8.23
C TRP A 68 -3.96 -2.51 -7.89
N LEU A 69 -3.87 -3.46 -6.97
CA LEU A 69 -2.58 -4.03 -6.55
C LEU A 69 -1.90 -4.79 -7.69
N ASP A 70 -2.66 -5.53 -8.49
CA ASP A 70 -2.11 -6.34 -9.59
C ASP A 70 -1.39 -5.50 -10.64
N ALA A 71 -1.77 -4.25 -10.78
CA ALA A 71 -1.16 -3.33 -11.75
C ALA A 71 -0.07 -2.44 -11.12
N GLU A 72 0.12 -2.50 -9.82
CA GLU A 72 1.02 -1.63 -9.07
C GLU A 72 2.46 -2.09 -9.24
N PRO A 73 3.39 -1.19 -9.65
CA PRO A 73 4.78 -1.57 -9.96
C PRO A 73 5.52 -2.28 -8.82
N PHE A 74 5.34 -1.88 -7.56
CA PHE A 74 5.99 -2.58 -6.45
C PHE A 74 5.52 -4.03 -6.35
N VAL A 75 4.23 -4.29 -6.59
CA VAL A 75 3.71 -5.65 -6.59
C VAL A 75 4.31 -6.44 -7.76
N LYS A 76 4.30 -5.85 -8.96
CA LYS A 76 4.79 -6.51 -10.17
C LYS A 76 6.29 -6.82 -10.10
N GLU A 77 7.07 -5.95 -9.47
CA GLU A 77 8.52 -6.12 -9.36
C GLU A 77 8.94 -6.98 -8.16
N GLY A 78 7.99 -7.46 -7.37
CA GLY A 78 8.30 -8.41 -6.30
C GLY A 78 8.85 -7.77 -5.02
N VAL A 79 8.47 -6.54 -4.72
CA VAL A 79 8.86 -5.88 -3.47
C VAL A 79 8.33 -6.63 -2.26
N TYR A 80 7.09 -7.13 -2.34
CA TYR A 80 6.40 -7.71 -1.18
C TYR A 80 6.50 -9.22 -1.14
N ALA A 81 6.76 -9.76 0.04
CA ALA A 81 6.68 -11.19 0.32
C ALA A 81 5.26 -11.62 0.65
N ASP A 82 4.48 -10.71 1.27
CA ASP A 82 3.12 -11.00 1.69
C ASP A 82 2.25 -9.76 1.54
N ILE A 83 1.01 -9.97 1.11
CA ILE A 83 0.01 -8.90 0.97
C ILE A 83 -1.30 -9.43 1.56
N GLN A 84 -1.85 -8.68 2.52
CA GLN A 84 -3.14 -8.98 3.12
C GLN A 84 -4.11 -7.86 2.80
N ILE A 85 -5.33 -8.24 2.44
CA ILE A 85 -6.44 -7.32 2.20
C ILE A 85 -7.53 -7.68 3.19
N ALA A 86 -7.99 -6.71 3.97
CA ALA A 86 -9.06 -6.92 4.93
C ALA A 86 -10.04 -5.77 4.90
N ARG A 87 -11.32 -6.08 4.95
CA ARG A 87 -12.34 -5.06 5.17
C ARG A 87 -12.20 -4.53 6.59
N TRP A 88 -12.26 -3.20 6.75
CA TRP A 88 -12.20 -2.60 8.06
C TRP A 88 -13.10 -1.37 8.13
N HIS A 89 -13.41 -0.97 9.34
CA HIS A 89 -14.21 0.22 9.61
C HIS A 89 -13.45 1.08 10.62
N PRO A 90 -12.94 2.25 10.22
CA PRO A 90 -12.22 3.11 11.16
C PRO A 90 -13.21 3.65 12.22
N VAL A 91 -12.86 3.48 13.48
CA VAL A 91 -13.71 3.87 14.60
C VAL A 91 -13.25 5.18 15.23
N LEU A 92 -11.97 5.49 15.07
CA LEU A 92 -11.36 6.72 15.56
C LEU A 92 -10.38 7.23 14.52
N ASN A 93 -10.52 8.48 14.11
CA ASN A 93 -9.61 9.12 13.17
C ASN A 93 -9.25 10.52 13.64
N ARG A 94 -8.08 10.66 14.22
CA ARG A 94 -7.52 11.94 14.68
C ARG A 94 -6.50 12.53 13.73
N LEU A 95 -6.27 11.88 12.57
CA LEU A 95 -5.35 12.37 11.55
C LEU A 95 -6.00 13.36 10.60
N ARG A 96 -7.33 13.49 10.64
CA ARG A 96 -8.03 14.42 9.76
C ARG A 96 -7.64 15.85 10.07
N PRO A 97 -7.33 16.66 9.04
CA PRO A 97 -7.18 18.09 9.24
C PRO A 97 -8.50 18.67 9.79
N SER A 98 -8.38 19.54 10.72
CA SER A 98 -9.52 20.26 11.30
C SER A 98 -10.05 21.31 10.36
#